data_e0efccc95d6a64623d366f04eb6846ec
#
_entry.id   e0efccc95d6a64623d366f04eb6846ec
#
_cell.length_a   1.000
_cell.length_b   1.000
_cell.length_c   1.000
_cell.angle_alpha   90.00
_cell.angle_beta   90.00
_cell.angle_gamma   90.00
#
_symmetry.space_group_name_H-M   'P 1'
#
loop_
_entity.id
_entity.type
_entity.pdbx_description
1 polymer ?
#
loop_
_entity_poly.entity_id
_entity_poly.type
_entity_poly.pdbx_seq_one_letter_code
_entity_poly.pdbx_strand_id
1 'polypeptide(L)'
;MHDVYIDEKGPQEHIRVNSTDLQGKRKNDPSNRFKIGNDNMTDYVMAAIDIPNQNSDVLKSRFEELETNYLLHSENSGELKGAQVLKGKKFQYGIGSMPTRETRFYTSLIELLMSQDVKLCLVTQSKTASIITQRLHFWILEAAKREKVSYITLAYTLAKYATNEASGLVLQELQNSDKTVYQILSIIKADLRRFIREHKNVARMQLQNGAFSDVLKIIGKSQNIKTNDTAHSGEFEWGKVDYSLSLWLEERQLLGEDDSYRLFLDEGIRKDVFSSEHYSDIREDCNSKEIYGIRIADFMATIFGKMISKLALATLYNPEEPGNTVYLSEEWFFLNQEQLKLGHLLYQFSMDTGLQYSFNNDTFFDDAIALQAYLTYVNEFSDYEHLKQEGDGFEEFKIYQQMAQQRFALMATVPHYLGEDSEQAISAGLIKPF
;
A
#
# COMPACT_ATOMS: atom_id res chain seq x y z
N MET A 1 -14.88 -22.64 -13.77
CA MET A 1 -13.83 -22.94 -12.77
C MET A 1 -12.64 -22.02 -13.00
N HIS A 2 -12.11 -21.44 -11.96
CA HIS A 2 -11.04 -20.47 -11.98
C HIS A 2 -9.90 -20.89 -11.05
N ASP A 3 -8.68 -20.54 -11.40
CA ASP A 3 -7.49 -20.71 -10.58
C ASP A 3 -7.02 -19.36 -10.07
N VAL A 4 -7.01 -19.18 -8.76
CA VAL A 4 -6.55 -17.97 -8.09
C VAL A 4 -5.14 -18.20 -7.55
N TYR A 5 -4.18 -17.41 -8.01
CA TYR A 5 -2.77 -17.50 -7.63
C TYR A 5 -2.40 -16.31 -6.77
N ILE A 6 -1.75 -16.58 -5.63
CA ILE A 6 -1.36 -15.54 -4.67
C ILE A 6 0.15 -15.50 -4.49
N ASP A 7 0.71 -14.30 -4.60
CA ASP A 7 2.04 -13.95 -4.12
C ASP A 7 1.97 -12.63 -3.35
N GLU A 8 2.92 -12.42 -2.43
CA GLU A 8 3.05 -11.20 -1.65
C GLU A 8 4.43 -10.58 -1.77
N LYS A 9 4.48 -9.29 -1.53
CA LYS A 9 5.71 -8.51 -1.36
C LYS A 9 5.71 -7.76 -0.03
N GLY A 10 6.85 -7.78 0.54
CA GLY A 10 7.09 -7.34 1.89
C GLY A 10 7.41 -8.56 2.74
N PRO A 11 8.41 -8.49 3.61
CA PRO A 11 8.79 -9.65 4.39
C PRO A 11 7.65 -10.02 5.34
N GLN A 12 7.37 -11.30 5.40
CA GLN A 12 6.52 -11.88 6.45
C GLN A 12 7.22 -11.86 7.82
N GLU A 13 8.50 -11.49 7.84
CA GLU A 13 9.29 -11.36 9.05
C GLU A 13 8.89 -10.12 9.87
N HIS A 14 9.16 -10.21 11.16
CA HIS A 14 9.02 -9.10 12.08
C HIS A 14 9.68 -7.82 11.57
N ILE A 15 8.96 -6.72 11.62
CA ILE A 15 9.52 -5.41 11.34
C ILE A 15 10.55 -5.08 12.42
N ARG A 16 11.81 -4.88 12.01
CA ARG A 16 12.89 -4.54 12.94
C ARG A 16 13.24 -3.07 12.82
N VAL A 17 13.37 -2.40 13.96
CA VAL A 17 13.91 -1.03 13.98
C VAL A 17 15.40 -1.09 13.64
N ASN A 18 15.84 -0.20 12.74
CA ASN A 18 17.25 -0.11 12.39
C ASN A 18 18.06 0.44 13.57
N SER A 19 19.04 -0.33 14.07
CA SER A 19 19.86 0.03 15.21
C SER A 19 20.66 1.33 15.03
N THR A 20 20.94 1.76 13.80
CA THR A 20 21.64 3.02 13.52
C THR A 20 20.77 4.26 13.79
N ASP A 21 19.45 4.13 13.80
CA ASP A 21 18.54 5.23 14.12
C ASP A 21 18.39 5.47 15.63
N LEU A 22 18.75 4.48 16.45
CA LEU A 22 18.76 4.59 17.92
C LEU A 22 19.76 5.64 18.43
N GLN A 23 20.73 6.05 17.60
CA GLN A 23 21.73 7.06 17.94
C GLN A 23 21.31 8.50 17.61
N GLY A 24 20.05 8.75 17.22
CA GLY A 24 19.53 10.08 16.95
C GLY A 24 20.05 10.73 15.67
N LYS A 25 20.77 10.00 14.85
CA LYS A 25 21.18 10.46 13.53
C LYS A 25 20.07 10.08 12.54
N ARG A 26 19.20 11.03 12.23
CA ARG A 26 18.27 10.90 11.09
C ARG A 26 19.10 10.64 9.83
N LYS A 27 19.08 9.44 9.32
CA LYS A 27 19.39 9.22 7.92
C LYS A 27 18.13 9.63 7.15
N ASN A 28 18.31 10.44 6.12
CA ASN A 28 17.24 11.07 5.32
C ASN A 28 16.36 10.07 4.53
N ASP A 29 16.48 8.80 4.79
CA ASP A 29 15.71 7.73 4.15
C ASP A 29 14.89 6.97 5.20
N PRO A 30 13.57 7.21 5.29
CA PRO A 30 12.69 6.50 6.20
C PRO A 30 12.61 5.00 5.93
N SER A 31 12.89 4.52 4.72
CA SER A 31 12.99 3.08 4.43
C SER A 31 14.09 2.41 5.25
N ASN A 32 15.09 3.18 5.72
CA ASN A 32 16.10 2.71 6.64
C ASN A 32 15.67 2.66 8.11
N ARG A 33 14.54 3.26 8.49
CA ARG A 33 14.07 3.32 9.89
C ARG A 33 13.51 1.99 10.34
N PHE A 34 12.78 1.34 9.45
CA PHE A 34 12.31 -0.04 9.65
C PHE A 34 13.09 -0.94 8.71
N LYS A 35 13.90 -1.84 9.23
CA LYS A 35 14.41 -2.94 8.42
C LYS A 35 13.26 -3.89 8.14
N ILE A 36 12.74 -3.77 6.95
CA ILE A 36 11.65 -4.56 6.46
C ILE A 36 12.27 -5.55 5.46
N GLY A 37 12.92 -6.59 5.98
CA GLY A 37 13.59 -7.59 5.16
C GLY A 37 14.60 -6.98 4.16
N ASN A 38 14.75 -7.62 3.00
CA ASN A 38 15.67 -7.16 1.96
C ASN A 38 15.10 -6.10 1.02
N ASP A 39 13.78 -5.86 1.02
CA ASP A 39 13.11 -5.06 0.00
C ASP A 39 12.78 -3.61 0.40
N ASN A 40 12.96 -3.23 1.64
CA ASN A 40 12.68 -1.87 2.15
C ASN A 40 11.30 -1.31 1.75
N MET A 41 10.28 -2.18 1.64
CA MET A 41 8.94 -1.75 1.29
C MET A 41 8.20 -1.24 2.54
N THR A 42 7.50 -0.11 2.39
CA THR A 42 6.70 0.51 3.47
C THR A 42 5.44 -0.29 3.78
N ASP A 43 4.96 -1.04 2.77
CA ASP A 43 3.72 -1.79 2.82
C ASP A 43 3.93 -3.26 2.50
N TYR A 44 3.08 -4.10 3.08
CA TYR A 44 2.79 -5.41 2.55
C TYR A 44 1.83 -5.26 1.37
N VAL A 45 2.09 -5.96 0.28
CA VAL A 45 1.22 -6.01 -0.89
C VAL A 45 1.02 -7.44 -1.29
N MET A 46 -0.22 -7.89 -1.26
CA MET A 46 -0.63 -9.17 -1.82
C MET A 46 -1.31 -8.94 -3.16
N ALA A 47 -0.95 -9.72 -4.16
CA ALA A 47 -1.65 -9.80 -5.44
C ALA A 47 -2.27 -11.19 -5.60
N ALA A 48 -3.58 -11.23 -5.81
CA ALA A 48 -4.29 -12.42 -6.24
C ALA A 48 -4.65 -12.26 -7.73
N ILE A 49 -4.24 -13.24 -8.52
CA ILE A 49 -4.48 -13.31 -9.97
C ILE A 49 -5.45 -14.44 -10.23
N ASP A 50 -6.63 -14.10 -10.71
CA ASP A 50 -7.64 -15.08 -11.10
C ASP A 50 -7.59 -15.35 -12.60
N ILE A 51 -7.37 -16.60 -12.96
CA ILE A 51 -7.21 -17.08 -14.33
C ILE A 51 -8.34 -18.07 -14.66
N PRO A 52 -9.22 -17.76 -15.63
CA PRO A 52 -10.21 -18.72 -16.14
C PRO A 52 -9.51 -19.94 -16.73
N ASN A 53 -9.89 -21.16 -16.29
CA ASN A 53 -9.21 -22.39 -16.74
C ASN A 53 -9.21 -22.58 -18.26
N GLN A 54 -10.25 -22.10 -18.93
CA GLN A 54 -10.35 -22.15 -20.40
C GLN A 54 -9.26 -21.35 -21.11
N ASN A 55 -8.68 -20.35 -20.45
CA ASN A 55 -7.66 -19.46 -21.01
C ASN A 55 -6.24 -19.82 -20.55
N SER A 56 -6.10 -20.78 -19.60
CA SER A 56 -4.85 -21.09 -18.90
C SER A 56 -3.72 -21.49 -19.83
N ASP A 57 -3.95 -22.38 -20.80
CA ASP A 57 -2.89 -22.87 -21.70
C ASP A 57 -2.38 -21.79 -22.64
N VAL A 58 -3.30 -20.98 -23.20
CA VAL A 58 -2.97 -19.86 -24.09
C VAL A 58 -2.18 -18.80 -23.32
N LEU A 59 -2.67 -18.44 -22.13
CA LEU A 59 -1.99 -17.48 -21.26
C LEU A 59 -0.59 -17.96 -20.89
N LYS A 60 -0.46 -19.21 -20.44
CA LYS A 60 0.83 -19.79 -20.08
C LYS A 60 1.84 -19.69 -21.23
N SER A 61 1.45 -20.15 -22.42
CA SER A 61 2.35 -20.15 -23.59
C SER A 61 2.82 -18.74 -23.94
N ARG A 62 1.90 -17.75 -23.96
CA ARG A 62 2.23 -16.36 -24.30
C ARG A 62 3.04 -15.67 -23.21
N PHE A 63 2.77 -15.98 -21.95
CA PHE A 63 3.52 -15.44 -20.83
C PHE A 63 4.97 -15.96 -20.82
N GLU A 64 5.18 -17.26 -21.05
CA GLU A 64 6.52 -17.87 -21.17
C GLU A 64 7.30 -17.30 -22.36
N GLU A 65 6.63 -16.99 -23.47
CA GLU A 65 7.23 -16.29 -24.61
C GLU A 65 7.66 -14.86 -24.21
N LEU A 66 6.81 -14.13 -23.49
CA LEU A 66 7.13 -12.77 -23.00
C LEU A 66 8.33 -12.77 -22.06
N GLU A 67 8.40 -13.71 -21.11
CA GLU A 67 9.56 -13.90 -20.23
C GLU A 67 10.83 -14.21 -21.02
N THR A 68 10.74 -15.13 -21.96
CA THR A 68 11.87 -15.54 -22.82
C THR A 68 12.40 -14.36 -23.63
N ASN A 69 11.52 -13.58 -24.26
CA ASN A 69 11.89 -12.41 -25.03
C ASN A 69 12.55 -11.34 -24.16
N TYR A 70 12.09 -11.17 -22.91
CA TYR A 70 12.74 -10.28 -21.96
C TYR A 70 14.12 -10.78 -21.57
N LEU A 71 14.29 -12.09 -21.30
CA LEU A 71 15.55 -12.70 -20.89
C LEU A 71 16.62 -12.71 -21.98
N LEU A 72 16.25 -12.85 -23.26
CA LEU A 72 17.18 -12.82 -24.40
C LEU A 72 18.11 -11.58 -24.41
N HIS A 73 17.67 -10.50 -23.79
CA HIS A 73 18.40 -9.23 -23.69
C HIS A 73 18.88 -8.95 -22.26
N SER A 74 18.94 -9.96 -21.39
CA SER A 74 19.40 -9.83 -20.00
C SER A 74 20.64 -10.69 -19.74
N GLU A 75 21.46 -10.29 -18.79
CA GLU A 75 22.59 -11.08 -18.31
C GLU A 75 22.16 -12.22 -17.36
N ASN A 76 20.86 -12.32 -17.05
CA ASN A 76 20.32 -13.31 -16.11
C ASN A 76 19.86 -14.55 -16.86
N SER A 77 20.35 -15.71 -16.42
CA SER A 77 19.85 -17.02 -16.80
C SER A 77 19.01 -17.58 -15.64
N GLY A 78 17.76 -17.86 -15.86
CA GLY A 78 16.88 -18.48 -14.86
C GLY A 78 15.48 -17.89 -14.82
N GLU A 79 14.76 -18.14 -13.76
CA GLU A 79 13.44 -17.57 -13.52
C GLU A 79 13.48 -16.04 -13.48
N LEU A 80 12.58 -15.38 -14.20
CA LEU A 80 12.43 -13.95 -14.16
C LEU A 80 11.54 -13.55 -12.97
N LYS A 81 12.06 -12.70 -12.08
CA LYS A 81 11.31 -12.17 -10.93
C LYS A 81 11.02 -10.67 -11.08
N GLY A 82 9.89 -10.20 -10.58
CA GLY A 82 9.50 -8.79 -10.63
C GLY A 82 10.58 -7.86 -10.06
N ALA A 83 11.24 -8.26 -8.98
CA ALA A 83 12.35 -7.50 -8.39
C ALA A 83 13.57 -7.37 -9.32
N GLN A 84 13.77 -8.29 -10.25
CA GLN A 84 14.86 -8.22 -11.24
C GLN A 84 14.51 -7.28 -12.39
N VAL A 85 13.24 -7.17 -12.76
CA VAL A 85 12.75 -6.25 -13.78
C VAL A 85 12.79 -4.81 -13.26
N LEU A 86 12.29 -4.58 -12.06
CA LEU A 86 12.21 -3.24 -11.47
C LEU A 86 13.39 -2.97 -10.53
N LYS A 87 14.59 -2.83 -11.09
CA LYS A 87 15.80 -2.58 -10.28
C LYS A 87 15.98 -1.11 -9.90
N GLY A 88 16.07 -0.86 -8.59
CA GLY A 88 16.74 0.27 -7.94
C GLY A 88 16.49 1.66 -8.54
N LYS A 89 17.54 2.30 -9.01
CA LYS A 89 17.53 3.69 -9.53
C LYS A 89 16.69 3.88 -10.80
N LYS A 90 16.47 2.80 -11.57
CA LYS A 90 15.69 2.83 -12.80
C LYS A 90 14.18 2.96 -12.57
N PHE A 91 13.73 2.90 -11.32
CA PHE A 91 12.33 3.02 -10.93
C PHE A 91 12.15 4.02 -9.78
N GLN A 92 12.98 5.07 -9.76
CA GLN A 92 12.98 6.06 -8.68
C GLN A 92 11.70 6.89 -8.65
N TYR A 93 11.19 7.27 -9.83
CA TYR A 93 9.97 8.06 -10.03
C TYR A 93 8.84 7.20 -10.60
N GLY A 94 8.70 5.96 -10.11
CA GLY A 94 7.70 5.03 -10.62
C GLY A 94 7.80 4.83 -12.12
N ILE A 95 6.66 4.84 -12.82
CA ILE A 95 6.61 4.70 -14.28
C ILE A 95 7.35 5.83 -15.02
N GLY A 96 7.42 7.05 -14.47
CA GLY A 96 8.11 8.19 -15.09
C GLY A 96 9.60 7.98 -15.30
N SER A 97 10.25 7.15 -14.48
CA SER A 97 11.67 6.80 -14.65
C SER A 97 11.89 5.38 -15.18
N MET A 98 10.80 4.67 -15.54
CA MET A 98 10.90 3.30 -16.02
C MET A 98 11.51 3.26 -17.42
N PRO A 99 12.58 2.48 -17.68
CA PRO A 99 13.16 2.36 -19.01
C PRO A 99 12.20 1.68 -19.99
N THR A 100 12.33 2.00 -21.28
CA THR A 100 11.46 1.51 -22.35
C THR A 100 11.27 -0.01 -22.36
N ARG A 101 12.33 -0.77 -22.08
CA ARG A 101 12.27 -2.23 -22.06
C ARG A 101 11.35 -2.77 -20.97
N GLU A 102 11.50 -2.26 -19.76
CA GLU A 102 10.70 -2.62 -18.60
C GLU A 102 9.26 -2.14 -18.78
N THR A 103 9.06 -0.93 -19.32
CA THR A 103 7.75 -0.38 -19.67
C THR A 103 7.03 -1.28 -20.65
N ARG A 104 7.69 -1.69 -21.74
CA ARG A 104 7.11 -2.60 -22.76
C ARG A 104 6.77 -3.97 -22.19
N PHE A 105 7.63 -4.51 -21.33
CA PHE A 105 7.37 -5.79 -20.66
C PHE A 105 6.08 -5.74 -19.87
N TYR A 106 5.92 -4.76 -18.97
CA TYR A 106 4.71 -4.65 -18.15
C TYR A 106 3.47 -4.28 -18.98
N THR A 107 3.61 -3.42 -19.99
CA THR A 107 2.54 -3.11 -20.93
C THR A 107 2.03 -4.39 -21.61
N SER A 108 2.92 -5.18 -22.19
CA SER A 108 2.56 -6.43 -22.88
C SER A 108 1.99 -7.48 -21.90
N LEU A 109 2.50 -7.54 -20.68
CA LEU A 109 1.98 -8.43 -19.66
C LEU A 109 0.55 -8.07 -19.28
N ILE A 110 0.26 -6.81 -18.98
CA ILE A 110 -1.09 -6.40 -18.57
C ILE A 110 -2.08 -6.53 -19.74
N GLU A 111 -1.68 -6.15 -20.96
CA GLU A 111 -2.53 -6.37 -22.17
C GLU A 111 -2.84 -7.85 -22.37
N LEU A 112 -1.86 -8.74 -22.16
CA LEU A 112 -2.06 -10.18 -22.23
C LEU A 112 -3.07 -10.63 -21.18
N LEU A 113 -2.91 -10.22 -19.91
CA LEU A 113 -3.80 -10.58 -18.82
C LEU A 113 -5.24 -10.13 -19.10
N MET A 114 -5.41 -8.87 -19.49
CA MET A 114 -6.73 -8.32 -19.84
C MET A 114 -7.37 -9.05 -21.04
N SER A 115 -6.59 -9.40 -22.05
CA SER A 115 -7.08 -10.13 -23.24
C SER A 115 -7.54 -11.55 -22.93
N GLN A 116 -7.08 -12.13 -21.84
CA GLN A 116 -7.45 -13.47 -21.36
C GLN A 116 -8.45 -13.45 -20.19
N ASP A 117 -9.11 -12.29 -19.99
CA ASP A 117 -10.11 -12.07 -18.93
C ASP A 117 -9.58 -12.38 -17.50
N VAL A 118 -8.30 -12.20 -17.29
CA VAL A 118 -7.67 -12.34 -15.99
C VAL A 118 -8.09 -11.18 -15.10
N LYS A 119 -8.43 -11.47 -13.84
CA LYS A 119 -8.79 -10.45 -12.84
C LYS A 119 -7.70 -10.34 -11.78
N LEU A 120 -7.58 -9.14 -11.22
CA LEU A 120 -6.63 -8.81 -10.16
C LEU A 120 -7.38 -8.38 -8.90
N CYS A 121 -6.97 -8.95 -7.76
CA CYS A 121 -7.27 -8.39 -6.44
C CYS A 121 -5.97 -8.00 -5.75
N LEU A 122 -5.87 -6.75 -5.34
CA LEU A 122 -4.75 -6.23 -4.56
C LEU A 122 -5.19 -5.98 -3.12
N VAL A 123 -4.40 -6.44 -2.17
CA VAL A 123 -4.56 -6.10 -0.75
C VAL A 123 -3.29 -5.48 -0.23
N THR A 124 -3.39 -4.28 0.35
CA THR A 124 -2.26 -3.53 0.88
C THR A 124 -2.43 -3.27 2.36
N GLN A 125 -1.34 -3.41 3.11
CA GLN A 125 -1.29 -3.11 4.55
C GLN A 125 -0.03 -2.30 4.85
N SER A 126 -0.18 -1.09 5.37
CA SER A 126 0.95 -0.31 5.84
C SER A 126 1.57 -0.97 7.08
N LYS A 127 2.86 -1.22 7.03
CA LYS A 127 3.60 -1.87 8.13
C LYS A 127 3.59 -1.03 9.40
N THR A 128 3.75 0.28 9.26
CA THR A 128 3.74 1.19 10.41
C THR A 128 2.35 1.31 11.01
N ALA A 129 1.31 1.40 10.16
CA ALA A 129 -0.07 1.42 10.63
C ALA A 129 -0.41 0.12 11.37
N SER A 130 0.04 -1.04 10.87
CA SER A 130 -0.13 -2.33 11.55
C SER A 130 0.52 -2.35 12.93
N ILE A 131 1.77 -1.88 13.07
CA ILE A 131 2.42 -1.78 14.39
C ILE A 131 1.59 -0.91 15.35
N ILE A 132 1.17 0.27 14.91
CA ILE A 132 0.41 1.21 15.74
C ILE A 132 -0.94 0.62 16.12
N THR A 133 -1.68 0.08 15.16
CA THR A 133 -3.02 -0.48 15.41
C THR A 133 -2.96 -1.73 16.29
N GLN A 134 -2.00 -2.62 16.08
CA GLN A 134 -1.84 -3.82 16.91
C GLN A 134 -1.38 -3.45 18.33
N ARG A 135 -0.42 -2.52 18.46
CA ARG A 135 0.19 -2.18 19.76
C ARG A 135 -0.67 -1.28 20.64
N LEU A 136 -1.47 -0.38 20.04
CA LEU A 136 -2.24 0.63 20.75
C LEU A 136 -3.75 0.48 20.51
N HIS A 137 -4.22 -0.64 19.95
CA HIS A 137 -5.61 -0.85 19.52
C HIS A 137 -6.63 -0.45 20.56
N PHE A 138 -6.60 -1.09 21.72
CA PHE A 138 -7.60 -0.83 22.77
C PHE A 138 -7.48 0.57 23.34
N TRP A 139 -6.25 1.09 23.48
CA TRP A 139 -6.08 2.46 23.91
C TRP A 139 -6.65 3.45 22.89
N ILE A 140 -6.39 3.27 21.59
CA ILE A 140 -6.92 4.15 20.53
C ILE A 140 -8.45 4.12 20.59
N LEU A 141 -9.05 2.93 20.68
CA LEU A 141 -10.50 2.74 20.72
C LEU A 141 -11.12 3.49 21.93
N GLU A 142 -10.60 3.27 23.13
CA GLU A 142 -11.14 3.89 24.35
C GLU A 142 -10.84 5.40 24.41
N ALA A 143 -9.68 5.84 23.93
CA ALA A 143 -9.34 7.26 23.85
C ALA A 143 -10.23 7.98 22.82
N ALA A 144 -10.45 7.40 21.67
CA ALA A 144 -11.34 7.95 20.63
C ALA A 144 -12.76 8.10 21.17
N LYS A 145 -13.31 7.07 21.81
CA LYS A 145 -14.62 7.09 22.44
C LYS A 145 -14.73 8.16 23.53
N ARG A 146 -13.74 8.23 24.42
CA ARG A 146 -13.71 9.19 25.53
C ARG A 146 -13.63 10.63 25.07
N GLU A 147 -12.75 10.92 24.12
CA GLU A 147 -12.50 12.28 23.60
C GLU A 147 -13.43 12.63 22.43
N LYS A 148 -14.34 11.72 22.03
CA LYS A 148 -15.28 11.88 20.91
C LYS A 148 -14.58 12.25 19.60
N VAL A 149 -13.51 11.56 19.28
CA VAL A 149 -12.77 11.69 18.02
C VAL A 149 -12.85 10.39 17.24
N SER A 150 -12.63 10.47 15.93
CA SER A 150 -12.60 9.29 15.07
C SER A 150 -11.45 8.34 15.46
N TYR A 151 -11.76 7.06 15.62
CA TYR A 151 -10.76 5.99 15.79
C TYR A 151 -9.76 5.97 14.63
N ILE A 152 -10.25 5.97 13.39
CA ILE A 152 -9.43 5.91 12.19
C ILE A 152 -8.51 7.13 12.09
N THR A 153 -9.03 8.33 12.33
CA THR A 153 -8.22 9.55 12.30
C THR A 153 -7.11 9.53 13.36
N LEU A 154 -7.40 9.04 14.56
CA LEU A 154 -6.40 8.94 15.62
C LEU A 154 -5.34 7.89 15.28
N ALA A 155 -5.74 6.71 14.81
CA ALA A 155 -4.84 5.64 14.37
C ALA A 155 -3.96 6.10 13.20
N TYR A 156 -4.56 6.71 12.19
CA TYR A 156 -3.88 7.27 11.04
C TYR A 156 -2.83 8.33 11.45
N THR A 157 -3.21 9.29 12.30
CA THR A 157 -2.29 10.35 12.73
C THR A 157 -1.10 9.79 13.51
N LEU A 158 -1.34 8.77 14.35
CA LEU A 158 -0.26 8.08 15.07
C LEU A 158 0.63 7.27 14.13
N ALA A 159 0.06 6.58 13.15
CA ALA A 159 0.82 5.84 12.14
C ALA A 159 1.68 6.80 11.30
N LYS A 160 1.12 7.93 10.86
CA LYS A 160 1.86 8.97 10.12
C LYS A 160 3.01 9.55 10.94
N TYR A 161 2.76 9.86 12.21
CA TYR A 161 3.82 10.28 13.13
C TYR A 161 4.92 9.22 13.26
N ALA A 162 4.54 7.96 13.46
CA ALA A 162 5.51 6.87 13.60
C ALA A 162 6.33 6.65 12.34
N THR A 163 5.71 6.71 11.16
CA THR A 163 6.40 6.52 9.87
C THR A 163 7.39 7.64 9.57
N ASN A 164 6.94 8.89 9.73
CA ASN A 164 7.67 10.03 9.20
C ASN A 164 8.57 10.70 10.23
N GLU A 165 8.13 10.76 11.50
CA GLU A 165 8.65 11.74 12.44
C GLU A 165 9.13 11.18 13.77
N ALA A 166 8.68 9.99 14.17
CA ALA A 166 9.04 9.43 15.46
C ALA A 166 10.54 9.17 15.58
N SER A 167 11.09 9.38 16.77
CA SER A 167 12.47 9.01 17.06
C SER A 167 12.66 7.50 17.06
N GLY A 168 13.89 7.04 16.82
CA GLY A 168 14.23 5.62 16.92
C GLY A 168 13.85 4.99 18.28
N LEU A 169 13.87 5.76 19.36
CA LEU A 169 13.41 5.31 20.67
C LEU A 169 11.92 4.96 20.67
N VAL A 170 11.07 5.81 20.09
CA VAL A 170 9.62 5.53 19.99
C VAL A 170 9.38 4.24 19.20
N LEU A 171 10.06 4.09 18.06
CA LEU A 171 9.91 2.92 17.20
C LEU A 171 10.35 1.63 17.90
N GLN A 172 11.44 1.69 18.65
CA GLN A 172 11.93 0.57 19.45
C GLN A 172 10.92 0.19 20.55
N GLU A 173 10.42 1.18 21.28
CA GLU A 173 9.54 0.91 22.43
C GLU A 173 8.12 0.49 22.01
N LEU A 174 7.67 0.85 20.81
CA LEU A 174 6.43 0.31 20.24
C LEU A 174 6.46 -1.22 20.10
N GLN A 175 7.63 -1.79 19.81
CA GLN A 175 7.84 -3.24 19.66
C GLN A 175 8.30 -3.93 20.95
N ASN A 176 8.54 -3.19 22.01
CA ASN A 176 9.04 -3.73 23.28
C ASN A 176 7.91 -4.33 24.09
N SER A 177 7.93 -5.67 24.27
CA SER A 177 6.93 -6.40 25.05
C SER A 177 6.91 -6.05 26.54
N ASP A 178 8.04 -5.60 27.08
CA ASP A 178 8.18 -5.28 28.50
C ASP A 178 7.60 -3.89 28.86
N LYS A 179 7.23 -3.10 27.86
CA LYS A 179 6.64 -1.78 28.07
C LYS A 179 5.13 -1.83 28.09
N THR A 180 4.56 -1.14 29.05
CA THR A 180 3.11 -0.91 29.08
C THR A 180 2.73 0.20 28.08
N VAL A 181 1.48 0.20 27.62
CA VAL A 181 0.94 1.26 26.77
C VAL A 181 1.13 2.64 27.40
N TYR A 182 0.92 2.77 28.72
CA TYR A 182 1.18 4.01 29.47
C TYR A 182 2.62 4.52 29.28
N GLN A 183 3.61 3.64 29.39
CA GLN A 183 5.02 4.01 29.22
C GLN A 183 5.34 4.43 27.79
N ILE A 184 4.80 3.70 26.79
CA ILE A 184 4.93 4.02 25.37
C ILE A 184 4.32 5.40 25.08
N LEU A 185 3.10 5.65 25.55
CA LEU A 185 2.44 6.95 25.39
C LEU A 185 3.21 8.10 26.05
N SER A 186 3.90 7.83 27.18
CA SER A 186 4.78 8.82 27.80
C SER A 186 5.94 9.21 26.91
N ILE A 187 6.53 8.23 26.22
CA ILE A 187 7.64 8.44 25.28
C ILE A 187 7.13 9.18 24.04
N ILE A 188 6.02 8.73 23.44
CA ILE A 188 5.37 9.40 22.31
C ILE A 188 5.05 10.88 22.66
N LYS A 189 4.49 11.12 23.84
CA LYS A 189 4.16 12.46 24.30
C LYS A 189 5.39 13.39 24.42
N ALA A 190 6.51 12.87 24.88
CA ALA A 190 7.76 13.62 24.97
C ALA A 190 8.32 13.93 23.56
N ASP A 191 8.30 12.94 22.69
CA ASP A 191 8.81 13.06 21.33
C ASP A 191 7.95 13.99 20.46
N LEU A 192 6.62 13.91 20.53
CA LEU A 192 5.70 14.85 19.88
C LEU A 192 5.92 16.30 20.31
N ARG A 193 6.15 16.54 21.61
CA ARG A 193 6.49 17.89 22.10
C ARG A 193 7.78 18.42 21.50
N ARG A 194 8.78 17.54 21.36
CA ARG A 194 10.03 17.88 20.71
C ARG A 194 9.79 18.24 19.24
N PHE A 195 9.10 17.38 18.49
CA PHE A 195 8.81 17.58 17.09
C PHE A 195 8.08 18.91 16.83
N ILE A 196 6.98 19.17 17.54
CA ILE A 196 6.18 20.38 17.40
C ILE A 196 7.04 21.64 17.64
N ARG A 197 7.93 21.61 18.65
CA ARG A 197 8.83 22.73 18.93
C ARG A 197 9.85 22.95 17.81
N GLU A 198 10.44 21.88 17.31
CA GLU A 198 11.47 21.93 16.25
C GLU A 198 10.91 22.42 14.91
N HIS A 199 9.66 22.06 14.60
CA HIS A 199 9.00 22.36 13.32
C HIS A 199 7.97 23.52 13.39
N LYS A 200 7.95 24.30 14.46
CA LYS A 200 6.98 25.36 14.69
C LYS A 200 6.90 26.37 13.52
N ASN A 201 8.02 26.67 12.87
CA ASN A 201 8.11 27.65 11.80
C ASN A 201 8.27 27.05 10.41
N VAL A 202 8.11 25.73 10.26
CA VAL A 202 8.22 25.06 8.96
C VAL A 202 6.85 25.06 8.31
N ALA A 203 6.69 25.81 7.21
CA ALA A 203 5.39 26.03 6.55
C ALA A 203 4.71 24.70 6.15
N ARG A 204 5.45 23.79 5.52
CA ARG A 204 4.95 22.46 5.10
C ARG A 204 4.42 21.63 6.28
N MET A 205 4.94 21.82 7.50
CA MET A 205 4.61 21.03 8.68
C MET A 205 3.45 21.61 9.50
N GLN A 206 2.83 22.72 9.09
CA GLN A 206 1.80 23.37 9.91
C GLN A 206 0.58 22.47 10.15
N LEU A 207 0.08 21.78 9.11
CA LEU A 207 -1.06 20.86 9.25
C LEU A 207 -0.70 19.68 10.17
N GLN A 208 0.48 19.09 9.98
CA GLN A 208 0.98 18.00 10.84
C GLN A 208 1.18 18.45 12.29
N ASN A 209 1.75 19.63 12.52
CA ASN A 209 1.87 20.22 13.84
C ASN A 209 0.52 20.40 14.54
N GLY A 210 -0.52 20.79 13.80
CA GLY A 210 -1.89 20.86 14.28
C GLY A 210 -2.41 19.50 14.74
N ALA A 211 -2.36 18.51 13.84
CA ALA A 211 -2.81 17.15 14.12
C ALA A 211 -2.03 16.50 15.27
N PHE A 212 -0.71 16.67 15.32
CA PHE A 212 0.13 16.14 16.40
C PHE A 212 -0.12 16.84 17.74
N SER A 213 -0.48 18.14 17.70
CA SER A 213 -0.91 18.87 18.91
C SER A 213 -2.22 18.31 19.48
N ASP A 214 -3.14 17.90 18.63
CA ASP A 214 -4.41 17.29 19.06
C ASP A 214 -4.17 15.89 19.61
N VAL A 215 -3.33 15.06 18.98
CA VAL A 215 -2.90 13.77 19.55
C VAL A 215 -2.23 13.97 20.91
N LEU A 216 -1.39 14.98 21.04
CA LEU A 216 -0.74 15.31 22.33
C LEU A 216 -1.75 15.65 23.44
N LYS A 217 -2.83 16.40 23.10
CA LYS A 217 -3.95 16.70 24.03
C LYS A 217 -4.70 15.41 24.41
N ILE A 218 -5.02 14.56 23.43
CA ILE A 218 -5.70 13.28 23.65
C ILE A 218 -4.88 12.39 24.59
N ILE A 219 -3.58 12.21 24.29
CA ILE A 219 -2.68 11.45 25.19
C ILE A 219 -2.69 12.07 26.59
N GLY A 220 -2.61 13.41 26.69
CA GLY A 220 -2.61 14.10 27.99
C GLY A 220 -3.82 13.81 28.86
N LYS A 221 -5.00 13.60 28.27
CA LYS A 221 -6.26 13.31 28.96
C LYS A 221 -6.51 11.80 29.16
N SER A 222 -6.01 10.98 28.23
CA SER A 222 -6.39 9.57 28.10
C SER A 222 -5.25 8.58 28.41
N GLN A 223 -4.05 9.06 28.73
CA GLN A 223 -2.87 8.21 29.01
C GLN A 223 -3.10 7.18 30.13
N ASN A 224 -3.96 7.50 31.11
CA ASN A 224 -4.23 6.62 32.25
C ASN A 224 -5.27 5.52 31.96
N ILE A 225 -5.77 5.42 30.76
CA ILE A 225 -6.68 4.33 30.37
C ILE A 225 -5.88 3.02 30.49
N LYS A 226 -6.38 2.11 31.33
CA LYS A 226 -5.79 0.78 31.46
C LYS A 226 -6.27 -0.08 30.30
N THR A 227 -5.34 -0.60 29.54
CA THR A 227 -5.59 -1.49 28.41
C THR A 227 -4.76 -2.76 28.56
N ASN A 228 -5.24 -3.83 27.95
CA ASN A 228 -4.56 -5.12 27.91
C ASN A 228 -3.85 -5.32 26.57
N ASP A 229 -3.45 -4.22 25.92
CA ASP A 229 -2.72 -4.29 24.64
C ASP A 229 -1.41 -5.07 24.84
N THR A 230 -1.26 -6.12 24.05
CA THR A 230 -0.04 -6.92 24.01
C THR A 230 0.90 -6.37 22.96
N ALA A 231 2.20 -6.65 23.13
CA ALA A 231 3.15 -6.32 22.09
C ALA A 231 2.93 -7.24 20.89
N HIS A 232 2.86 -6.63 19.72
CA HIS A 232 2.85 -7.30 18.45
C HIS A 232 4.07 -6.90 17.63
N SER A 233 4.51 -7.81 16.77
CA SER A 233 5.68 -7.64 15.94
C SER A 233 5.41 -6.84 14.66
N GLY A 234 4.17 -6.42 14.41
CA GLY A 234 3.75 -5.79 13.15
C GLY A 234 3.73 -6.78 12.00
N GLU A 235 3.29 -8.01 12.27
CA GLU A 235 3.15 -9.05 11.27
C GLU A 235 2.06 -8.71 10.25
N PHE A 236 2.18 -9.32 9.07
CA PHE A 236 1.16 -9.25 8.05
C PHE A 236 -0.11 -9.95 8.52
N GLU A 237 -1.24 -9.26 8.44
CA GLU A 237 -2.52 -9.74 8.94
C GLU A 237 -3.24 -10.55 7.85
N TRP A 238 -2.88 -11.82 7.69
CA TRP A 238 -3.47 -12.70 6.69
C TRP A 238 -4.99 -12.85 6.79
N GLY A 239 -5.55 -12.77 7.99
CA GLY A 239 -7.00 -12.78 8.17
C GLY A 239 -7.72 -11.61 7.47
N LYS A 240 -7.07 -10.47 7.34
CA LYS A 240 -7.59 -9.33 6.56
C LYS A 240 -7.46 -9.57 5.06
N VAL A 241 -6.41 -10.28 4.63
CA VAL A 241 -6.27 -10.71 3.23
C VAL A 241 -7.39 -11.66 2.85
N ASP A 242 -7.64 -12.69 3.67
CA ASP A 242 -8.73 -13.64 3.46
C ASP A 242 -10.09 -12.93 3.38
N TYR A 243 -10.35 -12.01 4.31
CA TYR A 243 -11.57 -11.21 4.30
C TYR A 243 -11.72 -10.37 3.00
N SER A 244 -10.66 -9.71 2.57
CA SER A 244 -10.68 -8.91 1.33
C SER A 244 -10.91 -9.77 0.09
N LEU A 245 -10.27 -10.95 0.03
CA LEU A 245 -10.48 -11.92 -1.04
C LEU A 245 -11.91 -12.46 -1.04
N SER A 246 -12.44 -12.80 0.13
CA SER A 246 -13.83 -13.27 0.27
C SER A 246 -14.82 -12.23 -0.27
N LEU A 247 -14.66 -10.96 0.13
CA LEU A 247 -15.50 -9.88 -0.39
C LEU A 247 -15.40 -9.71 -1.92
N TRP A 248 -14.18 -9.85 -2.46
CA TRP A 248 -13.96 -9.77 -3.91
C TRP A 248 -14.63 -10.92 -4.66
N LEU A 249 -14.57 -12.15 -4.13
CA LEU A 249 -15.24 -13.32 -4.73
C LEU A 249 -16.77 -13.24 -4.59
N GLU A 250 -17.27 -12.81 -3.43
CA GLU A 250 -18.71 -12.60 -3.19
C GLU A 250 -19.28 -11.53 -4.12
N GLU A 251 -18.57 -10.41 -4.33
CA GLU A 251 -18.99 -9.37 -5.27
C GLU A 251 -19.15 -9.93 -6.69
N ARG A 252 -18.23 -10.77 -7.14
CA ARG A 252 -18.29 -11.42 -8.46
C ARG A 252 -19.48 -12.38 -8.57
N GLN A 253 -19.74 -13.16 -7.52
CA GLN A 253 -20.91 -14.03 -7.48
C GLN A 253 -22.21 -13.24 -7.57
N LEU A 254 -22.32 -12.10 -6.89
CA LEU A 254 -23.47 -11.20 -6.99
C LEU A 254 -23.66 -10.62 -8.39
N LEU A 255 -22.59 -10.48 -9.17
CA LEU A 255 -22.63 -10.06 -10.56
C LEU A 255 -22.94 -11.21 -11.54
N GLY A 256 -23.17 -12.41 -11.03
CA GLY A 256 -23.59 -13.59 -11.81
C GLY A 256 -22.43 -14.49 -12.26
N GLU A 257 -21.24 -14.30 -11.74
CA GLU A 257 -20.12 -15.22 -11.94
C GLU A 257 -20.23 -16.37 -10.93
N ASP A 258 -21.03 -17.40 -11.26
CA ASP A 258 -21.21 -18.59 -10.40
C ASP A 258 -20.09 -19.61 -10.69
N ASP A 259 -18.86 -19.29 -10.27
CA ASP A 259 -17.69 -20.08 -10.54
C ASP A 259 -17.12 -20.78 -9.29
N SER A 260 -16.49 -21.91 -9.50
CA SER A 260 -15.71 -22.63 -8.50
C SER A 260 -14.26 -22.21 -8.60
N TYR A 261 -13.66 -21.86 -7.46
CA TYR A 261 -12.29 -21.36 -7.38
C TYR A 261 -11.36 -22.41 -6.76
N ARG A 262 -10.12 -22.52 -7.29
CA ARG A 262 -8.99 -23.20 -6.63
C ARG A 262 -7.95 -22.15 -6.27
N LEU A 263 -7.38 -22.26 -5.07
CA LEU A 263 -6.40 -21.31 -4.56
C LEU A 263 -5.00 -21.94 -4.58
N PHE A 264 -4.03 -21.20 -5.14
CA PHE A 264 -2.63 -21.57 -5.22
C PHE A 264 -1.81 -20.51 -4.47
N LEU A 265 -1.09 -20.95 -3.45
CA LEU A 265 -0.32 -20.09 -2.55
C LEU A 265 1.17 -20.27 -2.80
N ASP A 266 1.93 -19.15 -2.91
CA ASP A 266 3.39 -19.20 -3.00
C ASP A 266 4.02 -19.85 -1.77
N GLU A 267 5.31 -20.23 -1.86
CA GLU A 267 6.06 -20.83 -0.76
C GLU A 267 6.03 -19.94 0.48
N GLY A 268 5.63 -20.51 1.64
CA GLY A 268 5.57 -19.82 2.92
C GLY A 268 4.23 -19.18 3.26
N ILE A 269 3.27 -19.13 2.34
CA ILE A 269 1.89 -18.73 2.64
C ILE A 269 1.11 -19.94 3.13
N ARG A 270 0.58 -19.86 4.36
CA ARG A 270 -0.11 -20.97 5.02
C ARG A 270 -1.57 -21.04 4.60
N LYS A 271 -2.06 -22.24 4.27
CA LYS A 271 -3.46 -22.45 3.87
C LYS A 271 -4.48 -22.29 4.99
N ASP A 272 -4.07 -22.50 6.25
CA ASP A 272 -4.96 -22.43 7.41
C ASP A 272 -5.46 -21.02 7.76
N VAL A 273 -4.92 -19.99 7.08
CA VAL A 273 -5.36 -18.61 7.21
C VAL A 273 -6.49 -18.26 6.23
N PHE A 274 -6.79 -19.13 5.25
CA PHE A 274 -7.83 -18.90 4.27
C PHE A 274 -9.08 -19.75 4.56
N SER A 275 -10.25 -19.12 4.43
CA SER A 275 -11.54 -19.81 4.57
C SER A 275 -11.76 -20.81 3.44
N SER A 276 -12.08 -22.05 3.78
CA SER A 276 -12.37 -23.10 2.78
C SER A 276 -13.75 -22.96 2.11
N GLU A 277 -14.56 -22.00 2.51
CA GLU A 277 -15.94 -21.86 2.01
C GLU A 277 -16.00 -21.40 0.55
N HIS A 278 -15.00 -20.62 0.11
CA HIS A 278 -14.95 -20.06 -1.24
C HIS A 278 -14.14 -20.91 -2.23
N TYR A 279 -13.35 -21.89 -1.74
CA TYR A 279 -12.42 -22.63 -2.57
C TYR A 279 -12.73 -24.13 -2.58
N SER A 280 -12.76 -24.71 -3.77
CA SER A 280 -12.90 -26.17 -3.95
C SER A 280 -11.59 -26.93 -3.61
N ASP A 281 -10.45 -26.27 -3.69
CA ASP A 281 -9.11 -26.81 -3.35
C ASP A 281 -8.17 -25.65 -2.98
N ILE A 282 -7.31 -25.86 -1.97
CA ILE A 282 -6.27 -24.90 -1.57
C ILE A 282 -4.93 -25.61 -1.58
N ARG A 283 -4.00 -25.16 -2.42
CA ARG A 283 -2.66 -25.70 -2.58
C ARG A 283 -1.63 -24.73 -2.03
N GLU A 284 -0.87 -25.18 -1.05
CA GLU A 284 0.24 -24.46 -0.46
C GLU A 284 1.59 -24.89 -1.03
N ASP A 285 2.66 -24.12 -0.74
CA ASP A 285 4.02 -24.37 -1.19
C ASP A 285 4.16 -24.50 -2.72
N CYS A 286 3.42 -23.68 -3.45
CA CYS A 286 3.44 -23.65 -4.89
C CYS A 286 4.75 -23.04 -5.40
N ASN A 287 5.56 -23.85 -6.09
CA ASN A 287 6.85 -23.40 -6.63
C ASN A 287 6.63 -22.50 -7.87
N SER A 288 7.04 -21.24 -7.78
CA SER A 288 6.93 -20.28 -8.88
C SER A 288 7.64 -20.70 -10.18
N LYS A 289 8.68 -21.56 -10.10
CA LYS A 289 9.34 -22.10 -11.29
C LYS A 289 8.44 -23.00 -12.13
N GLU A 290 7.50 -23.69 -11.49
CA GLU A 290 6.59 -24.64 -12.11
C GLU A 290 5.23 -24.03 -12.41
N ILE A 291 4.80 -23.09 -11.57
CA ILE A 291 3.46 -22.49 -11.60
C ILE A 291 3.53 -21.05 -12.08
N TYR A 292 3.26 -20.85 -13.36
CA TYR A 292 3.34 -19.53 -14.01
C TYR A 292 2.42 -18.48 -13.39
N GLY A 293 1.26 -18.87 -12.84
CA GLY A 293 0.32 -17.96 -12.20
C GLY A 293 0.92 -17.28 -10.96
N ILE A 294 1.74 -18.00 -10.17
CA ILE A 294 2.50 -17.42 -9.03
C ILE A 294 3.50 -16.37 -9.54
N ARG A 295 4.21 -16.63 -10.67
CA ARG A 295 5.12 -15.64 -11.27
C ARG A 295 4.38 -14.38 -11.71
N ILE A 296 3.19 -14.53 -12.29
CA ILE A 296 2.35 -13.37 -12.66
C ILE A 296 1.97 -12.56 -11.41
N ALA A 297 1.56 -13.25 -10.34
CA ALA A 297 1.26 -12.61 -9.07
C ALA A 297 2.47 -11.86 -8.49
N ASP A 298 3.71 -12.44 -8.58
CA ASP A 298 4.97 -11.78 -8.22
C ASP A 298 5.18 -10.47 -8.98
N PHE A 299 4.94 -10.46 -10.30
CA PHE A 299 5.08 -9.25 -11.10
C PHE A 299 4.09 -8.17 -10.66
N MET A 300 2.84 -8.52 -10.40
CA MET A 300 1.81 -7.58 -9.97
C MET A 300 2.10 -7.06 -8.55
N ALA A 301 2.33 -7.93 -7.59
CA ALA A 301 2.70 -7.51 -6.24
C ALA A 301 3.95 -6.61 -6.23
N THR A 302 4.94 -6.92 -7.08
CA THR A 302 6.17 -6.14 -7.18
C THR A 302 5.95 -4.75 -7.77
N ILE A 303 5.22 -4.59 -8.89
CA ILE A 303 5.05 -3.26 -9.50
C ILE A 303 4.23 -2.35 -8.60
N PHE A 304 3.10 -2.82 -8.09
CA PHE A 304 2.25 -2.03 -7.19
C PHE A 304 2.96 -1.71 -5.87
N GLY A 305 3.59 -2.70 -5.24
CA GLY A 305 4.30 -2.49 -3.99
C GLY A 305 5.48 -1.54 -4.11
N LYS A 306 6.26 -1.60 -5.19
CA LYS A 306 7.33 -0.64 -5.45
C LYS A 306 6.82 0.76 -5.76
N MET A 307 5.72 0.90 -6.50
CA MET A 307 5.11 2.21 -6.74
C MET A 307 4.64 2.84 -5.43
N ILE A 308 3.90 2.10 -4.61
CA ILE A 308 3.46 2.55 -3.28
C ILE A 308 4.67 3.04 -2.46
N SER A 309 5.69 2.20 -2.31
CA SER A 309 6.87 2.55 -1.51
C SER A 309 7.65 3.75 -2.06
N LYS A 310 7.73 3.90 -3.38
CA LYS A 310 8.40 5.06 -3.99
C LYS A 310 7.62 6.34 -3.79
N LEU A 311 6.29 6.31 -3.93
CA LEU A 311 5.42 7.45 -3.64
C LEU A 311 5.50 7.84 -2.16
N ALA A 312 5.43 6.85 -1.25
CA ALA A 312 5.56 7.08 0.18
C ALA A 312 6.87 7.81 0.53
N LEU A 313 7.98 7.35 -0.05
CA LEU A 313 9.30 7.95 0.17
C LEU A 313 9.43 9.35 -0.47
N ALA A 314 8.87 9.53 -1.66
CA ALA A 314 8.97 10.81 -2.40
C ALA A 314 8.16 11.93 -1.72
N THR A 315 7.07 11.58 -1.01
CA THR A 315 6.22 12.57 -0.32
C THR A 315 6.76 13.02 1.04
N LEU A 316 7.89 12.47 1.50
CA LEU A 316 8.45 12.81 2.81
C LEU A 316 9.07 14.21 2.85
N TYR A 317 8.99 14.82 4.02
CA TYR A 317 9.65 16.09 4.27
C TYR A 317 11.17 15.94 4.27
N ASN A 318 11.85 16.73 3.45
CA ASN A 318 13.30 16.85 3.47
C ASN A 318 13.73 18.04 4.36
N PRO A 319 14.36 17.79 5.52
CA PRO A 319 14.85 18.88 6.39
C PRO A 319 15.92 19.75 5.77
N GLU A 320 16.61 19.28 4.72
CA GLU A 320 17.63 20.02 4.00
C GLU A 320 17.01 21.06 3.06
N GLU A 321 15.72 20.91 2.73
CA GLU A 321 14.96 21.83 1.88
C GLU A 321 13.71 22.36 2.59
N PRO A 322 13.86 23.10 3.71
CA PRO A 322 12.73 23.47 4.58
C PRO A 322 11.71 24.40 3.91
N GLY A 323 12.08 25.07 2.83
CA GLY A 323 11.19 25.90 2.00
C GLY A 323 10.42 25.14 0.95
N ASN A 324 10.73 23.86 0.72
CA ASN A 324 10.05 23.06 -0.27
C ASN A 324 8.65 22.64 0.24
N THR A 325 7.61 23.15 -0.42
CA THR A 325 6.21 22.80 -0.12
C THR A 325 5.65 21.75 -1.08
N VAL A 326 6.46 21.30 -2.02
CA VAL A 326 6.09 20.33 -3.06
C VAL A 326 6.16 18.91 -2.48
N TYR A 327 5.11 18.08 -2.70
CA TYR A 327 5.06 16.71 -2.20
C TYR A 327 5.69 15.69 -3.15
N LEU A 328 5.50 15.86 -4.46
CA LEU A 328 6.11 15.01 -5.48
C LEU A 328 6.86 15.90 -6.49
N SER A 329 8.00 15.44 -6.93
CA SER A 329 8.76 16.10 -7.97
C SER A 329 8.13 15.88 -9.36
N GLU A 330 8.41 16.80 -10.27
CA GLU A 330 7.86 16.80 -11.63
C GLU A 330 8.21 15.56 -12.45
N GLU A 331 9.31 14.88 -12.13
CA GLU A 331 9.73 13.66 -12.84
C GLU A 331 8.73 12.50 -12.73
N TRP A 332 7.82 12.54 -11.77
CA TRP A 332 6.72 11.59 -11.70
C TRP A 332 5.71 11.75 -12.83
N PHE A 333 5.64 12.94 -13.39
CA PHE A 333 4.63 13.36 -14.36
C PHE A 333 5.14 13.49 -15.78
N PHE A 334 6.47 13.59 -15.97
CA PHE A 334 7.07 13.60 -17.32
C PHE A 334 7.05 12.21 -17.97
N LEU A 335 5.87 11.78 -18.39
CA LEU A 335 5.67 10.50 -19.02
C LEU A 335 5.86 10.61 -20.55
N ASN A 336 6.51 9.60 -21.13
CA ASN A 336 6.45 9.40 -22.56
C ASN A 336 5.20 8.57 -22.95
N GLN A 337 4.94 8.42 -24.24
CA GLN A 337 3.75 7.73 -24.75
C GLN A 337 3.61 6.28 -24.21
N GLU A 338 4.71 5.53 -24.11
CA GLU A 338 4.69 4.15 -23.62
C GLU A 338 4.44 4.10 -22.11
N GLN A 339 5.00 5.05 -21.36
CA GLN A 339 4.80 5.17 -19.91
C GLN A 339 3.37 5.60 -19.58
N LEU A 340 2.79 6.56 -20.34
CA LEU A 340 1.40 6.95 -20.20
C LEU A 340 0.47 5.76 -20.45
N LYS A 341 0.70 5.02 -21.54
CA LYS A 341 -0.05 3.80 -21.86
C LYS A 341 0.01 2.78 -20.72
N LEU A 342 1.19 2.57 -20.14
CA LEU A 342 1.34 1.68 -18.97
C LEU A 342 0.53 2.19 -17.77
N GLY A 343 0.53 3.49 -17.52
CA GLY A 343 -0.27 4.10 -16.45
C GLY A 343 -1.77 3.84 -16.61
N HIS A 344 -2.29 4.01 -17.84
CA HIS A 344 -3.69 3.68 -18.17
C HIS A 344 -4.01 2.21 -17.92
N LEU A 345 -3.13 1.31 -18.37
CA LEU A 345 -3.33 -0.13 -18.17
C LEU A 345 -3.30 -0.53 -16.70
N LEU A 346 -2.39 0.04 -15.90
CA LEU A 346 -2.35 -0.18 -14.46
C LEU A 346 -3.64 0.30 -13.79
N TYR A 347 -4.15 1.48 -14.17
CA TYR A 347 -5.43 1.99 -13.69
C TYR A 347 -6.59 1.06 -14.05
N GLN A 348 -6.73 0.71 -15.32
CA GLN A 348 -7.80 -0.15 -15.83
C GLN A 348 -7.78 -1.52 -15.17
N PHE A 349 -6.61 -2.13 -15.06
CA PHE A 349 -6.46 -3.48 -14.51
C PHE A 349 -6.66 -3.57 -13.00
N SER A 350 -6.45 -2.48 -12.25
CA SER A 350 -6.53 -2.50 -10.78
C SER A 350 -7.70 -1.72 -10.19
N MET A 351 -8.21 -0.70 -10.90
CA MET A 351 -9.18 0.24 -10.34
C MET A 351 -10.45 0.40 -11.15
N ASP A 352 -10.37 0.31 -12.49
CA ASP A 352 -11.54 0.42 -13.40
C ASP A 352 -12.00 -0.96 -13.86
N THR A 353 -12.20 -1.86 -12.90
CA THR A 353 -12.55 -3.27 -13.14
C THR A 353 -14.05 -3.54 -13.07
N GLY A 354 -14.84 -2.54 -12.67
CA GLY A 354 -16.25 -2.72 -12.32
C GLY A 354 -16.47 -3.40 -10.95
N LEU A 355 -15.39 -3.77 -10.24
CA LEU A 355 -15.42 -4.40 -8.92
C LEU A 355 -14.90 -3.44 -7.86
N GLN A 356 -15.60 -3.35 -6.72
CA GLN A 356 -15.20 -2.47 -5.61
C GLN A 356 -13.97 -3.00 -4.87
N TYR A 357 -13.86 -4.32 -4.76
CA TYR A 357 -12.83 -4.99 -3.97
C TYR A 357 -11.59 -5.41 -4.76
N SER A 358 -11.39 -4.87 -5.97
CA SER A 358 -10.17 -5.13 -6.76
C SER A 358 -8.92 -4.51 -6.17
N PHE A 359 -9.02 -3.38 -5.45
CA PHE A 359 -7.91 -2.75 -4.76
C PHE A 359 -8.29 -2.39 -3.32
N ASN A 360 -7.87 -3.21 -2.38
CA ASN A 360 -8.17 -3.08 -0.97
C ASN A 360 -6.99 -2.46 -0.21
N ASN A 361 -7.24 -1.32 0.46
CA ASN A 361 -6.31 -0.73 1.41
C ASN A 361 -6.84 -0.93 2.82
N ASP A 362 -6.29 -1.91 3.52
CA ASP A 362 -6.78 -2.33 4.82
C ASP A 362 -6.43 -1.39 5.97
N THR A 363 -5.42 -0.57 5.81
CA THR A 363 -4.91 0.28 6.90
C THR A 363 -5.32 1.75 6.80
N PHE A 364 -6.04 2.15 5.77
CA PHE A 364 -6.42 3.55 5.51
C PHE A 364 -5.23 4.52 5.58
N PHE A 365 -4.04 4.07 5.24
CA PHE A 365 -2.84 4.87 5.27
C PHE A 365 -2.52 5.50 3.91
N ASP A 366 -1.71 6.57 3.89
CA ASP A 366 -1.44 7.44 2.73
C ASP A 366 -0.94 6.69 1.50
N ASP A 367 -0.12 5.66 1.71
CA ASP A 367 0.75 5.11 0.67
C ASP A 367 -0.05 4.51 -0.50
N ALA A 368 -0.99 3.62 -0.22
CA ALA A 368 -1.84 3.04 -1.27
C ALA A 368 -2.80 4.07 -1.88
N ILE A 369 -3.30 5.02 -1.06
CA ILE A 369 -4.16 6.10 -1.54
C ILE A 369 -3.39 7.03 -2.47
N ALA A 370 -2.13 7.32 -2.17
CA ALA A 370 -1.27 8.09 -3.04
C ALA A 370 -1.11 7.43 -4.42
N LEU A 371 -0.94 6.10 -4.44
CA LEU A 371 -0.89 5.35 -5.70
C LEU A 371 -2.21 5.42 -6.46
N GLN A 372 -3.34 5.22 -5.78
CA GLN A 372 -4.66 5.32 -6.41
C GLN A 372 -4.90 6.72 -6.99
N ALA A 373 -4.54 7.77 -6.25
CA ALA A 373 -4.64 9.15 -6.73
C ALA A 373 -3.74 9.40 -7.95
N TYR A 374 -2.49 8.93 -7.91
CA TYR A 374 -1.55 9.05 -9.02
C TYR A 374 -2.05 8.35 -10.29
N LEU A 375 -2.51 7.11 -10.19
CA LEU A 375 -3.04 6.38 -11.35
C LEU A 375 -4.33 7.01 -11.89
N THR A 376 -5.21 7.52 -11.01
CA THR A 376 -6.41 8.25 -11.43
C THR A 376 -6.03 9.51 -12.22
N TYR A 377 -5.07 10.28 -11.71
CA TYR A 377 -4.58 11.48 -12.39
C TYR A 377 -3.98 11.16 -13.77
N VAL A 378 -3.10 10.14 -13.84
CA VAL A 378 -2.51 9.72 -15.12
C VAL A 378 -3.59 9.29 -16.14
N ASN A 379 -4.69 8.69 -15.64
CA ASN A 379 -5.80 8.25 -16.49
C ASN A 379 -6.72 9.39 -16.97
N GLU A 380 -6.58 10.63 -16.46
CA GLU A 380 -7.33 11.78 -16.97
C GLU A 380 -6.88 12.20 -18.37
N PHE A 381 -5.65 11.93 -18.75
CA PHE A 381 -5.14 12.23 -20.09
C PHE A 381 -5.57 11.12 -21.06
N SER A 382 -6.41 11.44 -22.04
CA SER A 382 -6.92 10.47 -23.01
C SER A 382 -5.82 9.84 -23.86
N ASP A 383 -4.78 10.61 -24.17
CA ASP A 383 -3.63 10.19 -24.97
C ASP A 383 -2.41 11.10 -24.73
N TYR A 384 -1.30 10.76 -25.41
CA TYR A 384 -0.05 11.47 -25.24
C TYR A 384 -0.05 12.91 -25.79
N GLU A 385 -0.86 13.20 -26.80
CA GLU A 385 -1.01 14.56 -27.32
C GLU A 385 -1.78 15.44 -26.33
N HIS A 386 -2.79 14.90 -25.68
CA HIS A 386 -3.50 15.56 -24.58
C HIS A 386 -2.54 15.86 -23.42
N LEU A 387 -1.74 14.89 -22.99
CA LEU A 387 -0.71 15.09 -21.96
C LEU A 387 0.28 16.20 -22.34
N LYS A 388 0.74 16.26 -23.59
CA LYS A 388 1.67 17.30 -24.05
C LYS A 388 1.04 18.72 -24.10
N GLN A 389 -0.25 18.79 -24.37
CA GLN A 389 -0.95 20.07 -24.50
C GLN A 389 -1.31 20.66 -23.15
N GLU A 390 -1.69 19.84 -22.20
CA GLU A 390 -2.20 20.26 -20.90
C GLU A 390 -1.23 20.03 -19.74
N GLY A 391 -0.26 19.12 -19.91
CA GLY A 391 0.72 18.78 -18.89
C GLY A 391 1.98 19.63 -19.00
N ASP A 392 2.26 20.47 -18.02
CA ASP A 392 3.52 21.19 -17.86
C ASP A 392 4.27 20.78 -16.59
N GLY A 393 4.17 19.54 -16.15
CA GLY A 393 4.82 18.95 -14.98
C GLY A 393 4.51 19.67 -13.65
N PHE A 394 4.53 21.00 -13.63
CA PHE A 394 4.27 21.79 -12.44
C PHE A 394 2.77 21.90 -12.12
N GLU A 395 1.92 22.09 -13.13
CA GLU A 395 0.47 22.10 -12.97
C GLU A 395 -0.06 20.71 -12.59
N GLU A 396 0.49 19.66 -13.21
CA GLU A 396 0.20 18.26 -12.93
C GLU A 396 0.45 17.92 -11.46
N PHE A 397 1.56 18.39 -10.92
CA PHE A 397 1.86 18.24 -9.51
C PHE A 397 0.77 18.85 -8.61
N LYS A 398 0.28 20.06 -8.92
CA LYS A 398 -0.80 20.69 -8.15
C LYS A 398 -2.08 19.88 -8.19
N ILE A 399 -2.46 19.35 -9.37
CA ILE A 399 -3.66 18.53 -9.53
C ILE A 399 -3.53 17.23 -8.74
N TYR A 400 -2.40 16.54 -8.84
CA TYR A 400 -2.13 15.37 -8.00
C TYR A 400 -2.27 15.67 -6.51
N GLN A 401 -1.70 16.77 -6.05
CA GLN A 401 -1.79 17.19 -4.65
C GLN A 401 -3.23 17.43 -4.22
N GLN A 402 -4.04 18.08 -5.05
CA GLN A 402 -5.46 18.30 -4.78
C GLN A 402 -6.25 17.00 -4.71
N MET A 403 -6.03 16.08 -5.66
CA MET A 403 -6.69 14.78 -5.68
C MET A 403 -6.32 13.94 -4.46
N ALA A 404 -5.05 13.91 -4.07
CA ALA A 404 -4.59 13.24 -2.86
C ALA A 404 -5.24 13.84 -1.62
N GLN A 405 -5.29 15.17 -1.50
CA GLN A 405 -5.94 15.87 -0.38
C GLN A 405 -7.44 15.56 -0.32
N GLN A 406 -8.14 15.56 -1.45
CA GLN A 406 -9.56 15.22 -1.52
C GLN A 406 -9.82 13.78 -1.06
N ARG A 407 -9.01 12.82 -1.50
CA ARG A 407 -9.13 11.42 -1.06
C ARG A 407 -8.88 11.29 0.45
N PHE A 408 -7.84 11.94 0.97
CA PHE A 408 -7.58 11.95 2.41
C PHE A 408 -8.72 12.60 3.20
N ALA A 409 -9.29 13.69 2.71
CA ALA A 409 -10.43 14.34 3.34
C ALA A 409 -11.66 13.43 3.37
N LEU A 410 -11.96 12.73 2.28
CA LEU A 410 -13.05 11.74 2.22
C LEU A 410 -12.82 10.62 3.25
N MET A 411 -11.62 10.05 3.31
CA MET A 411 -11.30 9.00 4.27
C MET A 411 -11.35 9.48 5.73
N ALA A 412 -10.95 10.71 6.00
CA ALA A 412 -11.04 11.29 7.34
C ALA A 412 -12.49 11.59 7.76
N THR A 413 -13.41 11.79 6.81
CA THR A 413 -14.83 12.04 7.09
C THR A 413 -15.66 10.77 7.22
N VAL A 414 -15.27 9.68 6.55
CA VAL A 414 -15.95 8.38 6.64
C VAL A 414 -16.27 7.95 8.08
N PRO A 415 -15.35 8.09 9.06
CA PRO A 415 -15.63 7.70 10.44
C PRO A 415 -16.76 8.47 11.14
N HIS A 416 -17.14 9.64 10.67
CA HIS A 416 -18.29 10.38 11.21
C HIS A 416 -19.61 9.69 10.90
N TYR A 417 -19.63 8.83 9.88
CA TYR A 417 -20.80 8.05 9.47
C TYR A 417 -20.83 6.63 10.04
N LEU A 418 -19.77 6.20 10.72
CA LEU A 418 -19.70 4.89 11.39
C LEU A 418 -20.48 4.88 12.72
N GLY A 419 -21.66 5.42 12.73
CA GLY A 419 -22.57 5.49 13.85
C GLY A 419 -23.99 5.18 13.37
N GLU A 420 -24.92 6.03 13.79
CA GLU A 420 -26.34 5.88 13.45
C GLU A 420 -26.64 6.00 11.95
N ASP A 421 -25.73 6.63 11.16
CA ASP A 421 -25.94 6.93 9.73
C ASP A 421 -25.08 6.08 8.78
N SER A 422 -24.51 4.96 9.23
CA SER A 422 -23.63 4.13 8.39
C SER A 422 -24.33 3.61 7.13
N GLU A 423 -25.58 3.18 7.22
CA GLU A 423 -26.36 2.72 6.07
C GLU A 423 -26.59 3.83 5.03
N GLN A 424 -26.80 5.07 5.49
CA GLN A 424 -26.94 6.22 4.59
C GLN A 424 -25.63 6.53 3.88
N ALA A 425 -24.50 6.46 4.60
CA ALA A 425 -23.19 6.67 4.03
C ALA A 425 -22.82 5.61 2.99
N ILE A 426 -23.16 4.34 3.23
CA ILE A 426 -23.01 3.24 2.27
C ILE A 426 -23.90 3.49 1.03
N SER A 427 -25.16 3.82 1.23
CA SER A 427 -26.11 4.05 0.12
C SER A 427 -25.74 5.28 -0.72
N ALA A 428 -25.06 6.26 -0.13
CA ALA A 428 -24.53 7.44 -0.81
C ALA A 428 -23.18 7.18 -1.51
N GLY A 429 -22.59 5.99 -1.39
CA GLY A 429 -21.28 5.65 -1.94
C GLY A 429 -20.10 6.34 -1.23
N LEU A 430 -20.31 6.88 -0.03
CA LEU A 430 -19.27 7.56 0.74
C LEU A 430 -18.34 6.58 1.47
N ILE A 431 -18.87 5.41 1.83
CA ILE A 431 -18.10 4.29 2.39
C ILE A 431 -18.44 3.01 1.64
N LYS A 432 -17.45 2.13 1.51
CA LYS A 432 -17.71 0.77 1.03
C LYS A 432 -18.42 -0.02 2.12
N PRO A 433 -19.40 -0.86 1.77
CA PRO A 433 -19.97 -1.81 2.72
C PRO A 433 -18.85 -2.73 3.22
N PHE A 434 -18.90 -3.05 4.52
CA PHE A 434 -17.97 -4.00 5.14
C PHE A 434 -18.45 -5.42 4.87
#